data_50ceb569b5edfcdcd52869f36523da4b
#
_entry.id   50ceb569b5edfcdcd52869f36523da4b
#
_cell.length_a   1.000
_cell.length_b   1.000
_cell.length_c   1.000
_cell.angle_alpha   90.00
_cell.angle_beta   90.00
_cell.angle_gamma   90.00
#
_symmetry.space_group_name_H-M   'P 1'
#
loop_
_entity.id
_entity.type
_entity.pdbx_description
1 polymer ?
#
loop_
_entity_poly.entity_id
_entity_poly.type
_entity_poly.pdbx_seq_one_letter_code
_entity_poly.pdbx_strand_id
1 'polypeptide(L)'
;MPHNAAVLAALAIRKCHMKDRFKAILLTKDGTAQKAEEVELGLSDLMEGDVTVAVSHSTVNYKDGLALTGRSPVVRKFPMIPGIDLAGTVETSGHAAFKPGDKVLLNGFGLSETHYGGYSQMARVKGDWLVKLPAAFSPAEAMAIGTAGYTSMLCVLALEDAHLTPDKGPVLVTGASGGVGSVAVALLAKLGFQIIASTGRVEEESYLKALGASEIVPRAELSGEPRMLGKERWAGAVDSVGSKTLANVIASTKYGGAVAACGLAQGLDLPTTVAPFILRGVSLLGIESVYMPMKRRKQAWERLARDLDVKKLAAMTRAVGLKDLRGAAEDILAGKIRGRLVVDLAR
;
A
#
# COMPACT_ATOMS: atom_id res chain seq x y z
N MET A 1 -9.39 -4.63 60.51
CA MET A 1 -8.42 -4.28 59.43
C MET A 1 -8.97 -4.59 58.06
N PRO A 2 -9.95 -3.81 57.52
CA PRO A 2 -10.43 -4.03 56.13
C PRO A 2 -9.92 -2.95 55.13
N HIS A 3 -9.11 -1.97 55.56
CA HIS A 3 -8.72 -0.84 54.70
C HIS A 3 -7.68 -1.19 53.61
N ASN A 4 -6.89 -2.27 53.79
CA ASN A 4 -5.82 -2.62 52.84
C ASN A 4 -6.30 -3.39 51.58
N ALA A 5 -7.42 -4.13 51.69
CA ALA A 5 -7.94 -4.91 50.55
C ALA A 5 -8.58 -4.01 49.47
N ALA A 6 -9.27 -2.96 49.88
CA ALA A 6 -9.90 -2.00 48.96
C ALA A 6 -8.86 -1.15 48.21
N VAL A 7 -7.78 -0.76 48.91
CA VAL A 7 -6.64 0.00 48.29
C VAL A 7 -5.85 -0.88 47.33
N LEU A 8 -5.62 -2.15 47.65
CA LEU A 8 -4.99 -3.13 46.78
C LEU A 8 -5.85 -3.47 45.57
N ALA A 9 -7.19 -3.61 45.76
CA ALA A 9 -8.12 -3.80 44.68
C ALA A 9 -8.20 -2.57 43.76
N ALA A 10 -8.24 -1.35 44.32
CA ALA A 10 -8.22 -0.10 43.56
C ALA A 10 -6.91 0.13 42.81
N LEU A 11 -5.76 -0.29 43.41
CA LEU A 11 -4.46 -0.27 42.76
C LEU A 11 -4.33 -1.35 41.66
N ALA A 12 -4.94 -2.52 41.86
CA ALA A 12 -5.00 -3.58 40.84
C ALA A 12 -5.94 -3.18 39.70
N ILE A 13 -7.07 -2.55 39.97
CA ILE A 13 -7.99 -1.98 38.98
C ILE A 13 -7.31 -0.83 38.22
N ARG A 14 -6.60 0.09 38.90
CA ARG A 14 -5.82 1.15 38.25
C ARG A 14 -4.65 0.58 37.40
N LYS A 15 -3.95 -0.43 37.90
CA LYS A 15 -2.91 -1.12 37.11
C LYS A 15 -3.48 -1.88 35.90
N CYS A 16 -4.65 -2.48 36.03
CA CYS A 16 -5.38 -3.11 34.92
C CYS A 16 -5.79 -2.05 33.88
N HIS A 17 -6.37 -0.91 34.30
CA HIS A 17 -6.74 0.19 33.41
C HIS A 17 -5.55 0.87 32.74
N MET A 18 -4.36 0.91 33.36
CA MET A 18 -3.16 1.46 32.73
C MET A 18 -2.55 0.53 31.66
N LYS A 19 -2.78 -0.79 31.73
CA LYS A 19 -2.34 -1.75 30.73
C LYS A 19 -3.18 -1.75 29.46
N ASP A 20 -4.37 -1.17 29.49
CA ASP A 20 -5.33 -1.18 28.39
C ASP A 20 -5.30 0.10 27.54
N ARG A 21 -4.41 1.07 27.85
CA ARG A 21 -4.28 2.31 27.08
C ARG A 21 -3.18 2.21 26.04
N PHE A 22 -3.43 2.78 24.88
CA PHE A 22 -2.53 2.76 23.74
C PHE A 22 -2.59 4.07 22.97
N LYS A 23 -1.50 4.39 22.26
CA LYS A 23 -1.39 5.57 21.43
C LYS A 23 -1.96 5.30 20.03
N ALA A 24 -2.64 6.33 19.50
CA ALA A 24 -3.16 6.34 18.14
C ALA A 24 -3.17 7.77 17.57
N ILE A 25 -3.17 7.88 16.25
CA ILE A 25 -3.57 9.11 15.58
C ILE A 25 -5.09 9.08 15.41
N LEU A 26 -5.77 10.13 15.86
CA LEU A 26 -7.21 10.28 15.70
C LEU A 26 -7.53 11.46 14.81
N LEU A 27 -8.30 11.19 13.77
CA LEU A 27 -8.89 12.21 12.91
C LEU A 27 -10.25 12.59 13.44
N THR A 28 -10.44 13.86 13.70
CA THR A 28 -11.73 14.46 14.07
C THR A 28 -12.11 15.52 13.05
N LYS A 29 -13.40 15.86 12.99
CA LYS A 29 -13.93 16.87 12.08
C LYS A 29 -14.88 17.79 12.82
N ASP A 30 -14.64 19.09 12.70
CA ASP A 30 -15.51 20.14 13.20
C ASP A 30 -15.89 21.06 12.02
N GLY A 31 -17.15 20.98 11.60
CA GLY A 31 -17.60 21.59 10.35
C GLY A 31 -16.81 21.06 9.16
N THR A 32 -16.04 21.94 8.50
CA THR A 32 -15.16 21.59 7.38
C THR A 32 -13.70 21.30 7.79
N ALA A 33 -13.32 21.68 9.02
CA ALA A 33 -11.96 21.55 9.52
C ALA A 33 -11.70 20.12 10.02
N GLN A 34 -10.67 19.46 9.47
CA GLN A 34 -10.17 18.18 9.94
C GLN A 34 -8.92 18.39 10.79
N LYS A 35 -8.86 17.69 11.93
CA LYS A 35 -7.69 17.65 12.82
C LYS A 35 -7.14 16.23 12.86
N ALA A 36 -5.82 16.10 12.98
CA ALA A 36 -5.10 14.86 13.18
C ALA A 36 -4.25 15.02 14.45
N GLU A 37 -4.54 14.29 15.50
CA GLU A 37 -3.89 14.43 16.80
C GLU A 37 -3.48 13.07 17.33
N GLU A 38 -2.31 13.01 18.01
CA GLU A 38 -1.94 11.83 18.80
C GLU A 38 -2.75 11.82 20.08
N VAL A 39 -3.42 10.70 20.34
CA VAL A 39 -4.31 10.51 21.50
C VAL A 39 -3.98 9.19 22.20
N GLU A 40 -4.40 9.08 23.45
CA GLU A 40 -4.45 7.81 24.18
C GLU A 40 -5.89 7.29 24.23
N LEU A 41 -6.10 6.07 23.75
CA LEU A 41 -7.39 5.36 23.73
C LEU A 41 -7.34 4.12 24.61
N GLY A 42 -8.52 3.60 24.96
CA GLY A 42 -8.70 2.30 25.61
C GLY A 42 -9.19 1.23 24.63
N LEU A 43 -9.10 -0.04 25.00
CA LEU A 43 -9.62 -1.15 24.16
C LEU A 43 -11.13 -1.04 23.91
N SER A 44 -11.90 -0.39 24.82
CA SER A 44 -13.32 -0.12 24.66
C SER A 44 -13.64 0.88 23.53
N ASP A 45 -12.68 1.71 23.16
CA ASP A 45 -12.84 2.72 22.11
C ASP A 45 -12.66 2.14 20.70
N LEU A 46 -12.12 0.90 20.59
CA LEU A 46 -11.95 0.21 19.32
C LEU A 46 -13.29 -0.19 18.70
N MET A 47 -13.36 -0.14 17.37
CA MET A 47 -14.54 -0.59 16.63
C MET A 47 -14.76 -2.10 16.78
N GLU A 48 -15.92 -2.59 16.36
CA GLU A 48 -16.27 -4.02 16.39
C GLU A 48 -15.35 -4.86 15.50
N GLY A 49 -15.06 -6.06 15.98
CA GLY A 49 -14.24 -7.07 15.31
C GLY A 49 -14.05 -8.26 16.25
N ASP A 50 -13.64 -9.37 15.71
CA ASP A 50 -13.45 -10.65 16.44
C ASP A 50 -11.98 -10.99 16.71
N VAL A 51 -11.04 -10.17 16.19
CA VAL A 51 -9.60 -10.31 16.46
C VAL A 51 -9.02 -8.96 16.91
N THR A 52 -8.35 -8.93 18.05
CA THR A 52 -7.58 -7.78 18.52
C THR A 52 -6.10 -8.03 18.25
N VAL A 53 -5.44 -7.05 17.64
CA VAL A 53 -4.04 -7.11 17.22
C VAL A 53 -3.24 -6.02 17.93
N ALA A 54 -2.13 -6.40 18.58
CA ALA A 54 -1.08 -5.48 18.98
C ALA A 54 -0.28 -5.12 17.72
N VAL A 55 -0.51 -3.91 17.22
CA VAL A 55 0.10 -3.41 15.98
C VAL A 55 1.50 -2.93 16.29
N SER A 56 2.48 -3.48 15.59
CA SER A 56 3.88 -3.05 15.73
C SER A 56 4.30 -2.08 14.62
N HIS A 57 3.78 -2.28 13.41
CA HIS A 57 4.15 -1.47 12.25
C HIS A 57 2.93 -1.19 11.36
N SER A 58 2.98 -0.03 10.70
CA SER A 58 2.10 0.37 9.62
C SER A 58 2.96 0.93 8.47
N THR A 59 2.36 1.56 7.49
CA THR A 59 3.10 2.18 6.38
C THR A 59 2.42 3.46 5.92
N VAL A 60 3.11 4.31 5.13
CA VAL A 60 2.51 5.50 4.53
C VAL A 60 2.30 5.27 3.04
N ASN A 61 1.05 5.38 2.61
CA ASN A 61 0.64 5.33 1.21
C ASN A 61 0.07 6.69 0.77
N TYR A 62 -0.07 6.90 -0.53
CA TYR A 62 -0.69 8.11 -1.09
C TYR A 62 -2.09 8.37 -0.51
N LYS A 63 -2.89 7.31 -0.33
CA LYS A 63 -4.22 7.35 0.28
C LYS A 63 -4.19 7.81 1.74
N ASP A 64 -3.18 7.40 2.50
CA ASP A 64 -2.99 7.86 3.88
C ASP A 64 -2.63 9.34 3.93
N GLY A 65 -1.83 9.81 2.97
CA GLY A 65 -1.55 11.24 2.80
C GLY A 65 -2.82 12.06 2.56
N LEU A 66 -3.71 11.58 1.69
CA LEU A 66 -5.02 12.20 1.44
C LEU A 66 -5.91 12.20 2.69
N ALA A 67 -5.94 11.08 3.43
CA ALA A 67 -6.73 10.95 4.66
C ALA A 67 -6.22 11.89 5.76
N LEU A 68 -4.91 11.92 6.01
CA LEU A 68 -4.30 12.75 7.05
C LEU A 68 -4.45 14.26 6.78
N THR A 69 -4.39 14.67 5.51
CA THR A 69 -4.48 16.09 5.12
C THR A 69 -5.90 16.57 4.83
N GLY A 70 -6.86 15.65 4.70
CA GLY A 70 -8.23 15.99 4.31
C GLY A 70 -8.38 16.50 2.87
N ARG A 71 -7.35 16.37 2.01
CA ARG A 71 -7.37 16.84 0.61
C ARG A 71 -8.31 16.05 -0.29
N SER A 72 -8.82 14.93 0.17
CA SER A 72 -9.82 14.12 -0.54
C SER A 72 -10.71 13.42 0.48
N PRO A 73 -11.99 13.16 0.18
CA PRO A 73 -12.94 12.54 1.09
C PRO A 73 -12.68 11.02 1.25
N VAL A 74 -11.45 10.65 1.61
CA VAL A 74 -11.08 9.25 1.91
C VAL A 74 -11.80 8.76 3.16
N VAL A 75 -11.77 9.56 4.23
CA VAL A 75 -12.42 9.25 5.50
C VAL A 75 -13.92 9.49 5.38
N ARG A 76 -14.71 8.43 5.58
CA ARG A 76 -16.18 8.45 5.44
C ARG A 76 -16.92 8.53 6.76
N LYS A 77 -16.24 8.26 7.87
CA LYS A 77 -16.79 8.32 9.24
C LYS A 77 -15.78 8.99 10.15
N PHE A 78 -16.25 9.85 11.05
CA PHE A 78 -15.44 10.49 12.08
C PHE A 78 -16.04 10.17 13.46
N PRO A 79 -15.23 10.04 14.54
CA PRO A 79 -13.76 10.04 14.49
C PRO A 79 -13.18 8.82 13.78
N MET A 80 -11.93 8.92 13.27
CA MET A 80 -11.27 7.84 12.52
C MET A 80 -9.79 7.72 12.90
N ILE A 81 -9.32 6.51 13.11
CA ILE A 81 -7.89 6.19 13.16
C ILE A 81 -7.44 5.89 11.71
N PRO A 82 -6.53 6.70 11.12
CA PRO A 82 -6.06 6.46 9.75
C PRO A 82 -5.03 5.32 9.67
N GLY A 83 -4.53 5.07 8.44
CA GLY A 83 -3.58 4.00 8.13
C GLY A 83 -4.28 2.79 7.50
N ILE A 84 -4.09 2.60 6.17
CA ILE A 84 -4.75 1.51 5.42
C ILE A 84 -4.06 0.15 5.54
N ASP A 85 -2.97 0.08 6.28
CA ASP A 85 -2.14 -1.11 6.48
C ASP A 85 -1.79 -1.29 7.95
N LEU A 86 -1.67 -2.53 8.39
CA LEU A 86 -1.10 -2.88 9.69
C LEU A 86 -0.42 -4.26 9.66
N ALA A 87 0.59 -4.43 10.52
CA ALA A 87 1.15 -5.72 10.88
C ALA A 87 1.43 -5.77 12.38
N GLY A 88 1.20 -6.92 12.99
CA GLY A 88 1.35 -7.08 14.42
C GLY A 88 1.13 -8.52 14.89
N THR A 89 0.85 -8.65 16.16
CA THR A 89 0.61 -9.92 16.84
C THR A 89 -0.81 -9.96 17.38
N VAL A 90 -1.50 -11.06 17.19
CA VAL A 90 -2.85 -11.27 17.76
C VAL A 90 -2.75 -11.32 19.28
N GLU A 91 -3.51 -10.46 19.96
CA GLU A 91 -3.65 -10.43 21.42
C GLU A 91 -4.82 -11.31 21.87
N THR A 92 -5.99 -11.13 21.23
CA THR A 92 -7.18 -11.93 21.49
C THR A 92 -7.87 -12.28 20.19
N SER A 93 -8.51 -13.45 20.13
CA SER A 93 -9.26 -13.90 18.96
C SER A 93 -10.50 -14.69 19.32
N GLY A 94 -11.64 -14.31 18.72
CA GLY A 94 -12.84 -15.13 18.59
C GLY A 94 -12.94 -15.87 17.27
N HIS A 95 -11.99 -15.65 16.34
CA HIS A 95 -11.97 -16.23 15.00
C HIS A 95 -11.21 -17.55 14.95
N ALA A 96 -11.81 -18.59 14.34
CA ALA A 96 -11.27 -19.96 14.37
C ALA A 96 -9.87 -20.11 13.70
N ALA A 97 -9.52 -19.22 12.74
CA ALA A 97 -8.25 -19.32 12.03
C ALA A 97 -7.07 -18.65 12.75
N PHE A 98 -7.30 -17.91 13.83
CA PHE A 98 -6.29 -17.13 14.54
C PHE A 98 -6.32 -17.37 16.04
N LYS A 99 -5.16 -17.32 16.68
CA LYS A 99 -4.98 -17.45 18.12
C LYS A 99 -3.98 -16.41 18.63
N PRO A 100 -4.01 -16.09 19.95
CA PRO A 100 -3.00 -15.22 20.56
C PRO A 100 -1.57 -15.68 20.20
N GLY A 101 -0.72 -14.72 19.86
CA GLY A 101 0.66 -14.95 19.41
C GLY A 101 0.84 -15.13 17.90
N ASP A 102 -0.22 -15.34 17.12
CA ASP A 102 -0.11 -15.39 15.65
C ASP A 102 0.32 -14.02 15.12
N LYS A 103 1.33 -14.01 14.23
CA LYS A 103 1.73 -12.81 13.50
C LYS A 103 0.83 -12.63 12.27
N VAL A 104 0.31 -11.42 12.09
CA VAL A 104 -0.69 -11.11 11.07
C VAL A 104 -0.39 -9.79 10.37
N LEU A 105 -0.97 -9.63 9.21
CA LEU A 105 -1.01 -8.38 8.47
C LEU A 105 -2.42 -8.14 7.89
N LEU A 106 -2.70 -6.88 7.60
CA LEU A 106 -3.93 -6.44 6.94
C LEU A 106 -3.66 -5.26 6.03
N ASN A 107 -4.23 -5.31 4.82
CA ASN A 107 -4.23 -4.23 3.85
C ASN A 107 -5.67 -3.98 3.37
N GLY A 108 -6.11 -2.74 3.32
CA GLY A 108 -7.41 -2.38 2.74
C GLY A 108 -8.61 -2.71 3.63
N PHE A 109 -9.64 -3.35 3.08
CA PHE A 109 -10.92 -3.68 3.71
C PHE A 109 -11.62 -2.50 4.41
N GLY A 110 -11.40 -1.27 3.91
CA GLY A 110 -12.02 -0.07 4.46
C GLY A 110 -11.31 0.52 5.68
N LEU A 111 -10.09 0.04 6.03
CA LEU A 111 -9.24 0.70 7.02
C LEU A 111 -9.02 2.16 6.61
N SER A 112 -9.08 3.08 7.58
CA SER A 112 -8.95 4.54 7.36
C SER A 112 -10.13 5.18 6.62
N GLU A 113 -11.12 4.42 6.15
CA GLU A 113 -12.31 4.93 5.46
C GLU A 113 -13.57 4.80 6.31
N THR A 114 -13.91 3.57 6.65
CA THR A 114 -15.12 3.17 7.41
C THR A 114 -14.79 2.39 8.66
N HIS A 115 -13.55 1.91 8.80
CA HIS A 115 -13.03 1.17 9.93
C HIS A 115 -11.68 1.78 10.38
N TYR A 116 -11.42 1.71 11.69
CA TYR A 116 -10.16 2.20 12.28
C TYR A 116 -8.96 1.49 11.66
N GLY A 117 -7.93 2.27 11.34
CA GLY A 117 -6.74 1.85 10.63
C GLY A 117 -5.53 1.54 11.52
N GLY A 118 -4.38 1.45 10.87
CA GLY A 118 -3.13 0.96 11.46
C GLY A 118 -2.25 2.00 12.14
N TYR A 119 -2.63 3.29 12.21
CA TYR A 119 -1.87 4.29 12.98
C TYR A 119 -2.28 4.29 14.45
N SER A 120 -2.21 3.12 15.03
CA SER A 120 -2.58 2.82 16.41
C SER A 120 -1.81 1.60 16.90
N GLN A 121 -1.39 1.61 18.16
CA GLN A 121 -0.72 0.46 18.77
C GLN A 121 -1.63 -0.76 18.96
N MET A 122 -2.95 -0.56 18.93
CA MET A 122 -3.95 -1.63 18.99
C MET A 122 -4.99 -1.46 17.90
N ALA A 123 -5.40 -2.56 17.30
CA ALA A 123 -6.49 -2.59 16.33
C ALA A 123 -7.41 -3.77 16.62
N ARG A 124 -8.74 -3.57 16.42
CA ARG A 124 -9.71 -4.66 16.44
C ARG A 124 -10.36 -4.75 15.08
N VAL A 125 -10.26 -5.92 14.44
CA VAL A 125 -10.64 -6.14 13.06
C VAL A 125 -11.37 -7.48 12.89
N LYS A 126 -12.02 -7.68 11.76
CA LYS A 126 -12.56 -9.00 11.40
C LYS A 126 -11.43 -9.95 11.00
N GLY A 127 -11.43 -11.15 11.57
CA GLY A 127 -10.44 -12.19 11.25
C GLY A 127 -10.43 -12.56 9.78
N ASP A 128 -11.58 -12.53 9.10
CA ASP A 128 -11.67 -12.77 7.65
C ASP A 128 -10.85 -11.78 6.79
N TRP A 129 -10.45 -10.64 7.33
CA TRP A 129 -9.62 -9.66 6.62
C TRP A 129 -8.12 -9.95 6.78
N LEU A 130 -7.74 -10.70 7.81
CA LEU A 130 -6.34 -10.92 8.18
C LEU A 130 -5.67 -11.96 7.29
N VAL A 131 -4.40 -11.72 7.00
CA VAL A 131 -3.48 -12.69 6.41
C VAL A 131 -2.44 -13.06 7.46
N LYS A 132 -2.14 -14.35 7.63
CA LYS A 132 -0.98 -14.78 8.42
C LYS A 132 0.28 -14.22 7.79
N LEU A 133 1.13 -13.60 8.60
CA LEU A 133 2.39 -13.05 8.12
C LEU A 133 3.25 -14.18 7.54
N PRO A 134 3.67 -14.12 6.26
CA PRO A 134 4.58 -15.10 5.70
C PRO A 134 5.90 -15.15 6.49
N ALA A 135 6.42 -16.34 6.75
CA ALA A 135 7.64 -16.54 7.55
C ALA A 135 8.89 -15.85 6.96
N ALA A 136 8.85 -15.53 5.65
CA ALA A 136 9.92 -14.81 4.97
C ALA A 136 10.05 -13.34 5.38
N PHE A 137 9.06 -12.79 6.09
CA PHE A 137 9.01 -11.36 6.43
C PHE A 137 8.84 -11.12 7.93
N SER A 138 9.54 -10.14 8.45
CA SER A 138 9.20 -9.48 9.70
C SER A 138 7.99 -8.56 9.52
N PRO A 139 7.31 -8.12 10.60
CA PRO A 139 6.25 -7.11 10.51
C PRO A 139 6.69 -5.81 9.83
N ALA A 140 7.93 -5.38 10.05
CA ALA A 140 8.50 -4.20 9.40
C ALA A 140 8.65 -4.40 7.88
N GLU A 141 9.14 -5.56 7.43
CA GLU A 141 9.26 -5.88 5.99
C GLU A 141 7.89 -6.04 5.34
N ALA A 142 6.93 -6.66 6.04
CA ALA A 142 5.55 -6.72 5.54
C ALA A 142 4.94 -5.32 5.35
N MET A 143 5.25 -4.37 6.24
CA MET A 143 4.79 -2.98 6.10
C MET A 143 5.65 -2.17 5.12
N ALA A 144 6.91 -2.54 4.89
CA ALA A 144 7.68 -2.03 3.76
C ALA A 144 7.03 -2.41 2.42
N ILE A 145 6.51 -3.64 2.30
CA ILE A 145 5.67 -4.05 1.18
C ILE A 145 4.35 -3.26 1.21
N GLY A 146 3.56 -3.38 2.27
CA GLY A 146 2.28 -2.71 2.47
C GLY A 146 1.32 -2.86 1.29
N THR A 147 0.31 -2.02 1.24
CA THR A 147 -0.62 -1.97 0.09
C THR A 147 0.10 -1.71 -1.22
N ALA A 148 1.15 -0.88 -1.25
CA ALA A 148 1.85 -0.55 -2.49
C ALA A 148 2.54 -1.76 -3.12
N GLY A 149 3.33 -2.52 -2.36
CA GLY A 149 4.01 -3.72 -2.85
C GLY A 149 3.05 -4.87 -3.12
N TYR A 150 2.03 -5.01 -2.30
CA TYR A 150 0.94 -5.94 -2.54
C TYR A 150 0.22 -5.65 -3.87
N THR A 151 -0.09 -4.37 -4.15
CA THR A 151 -0.68 -3.95 -5.43
C THR A 151 0.27 -4.23 -6.61
N SER A 152 1.58 -4.04 -6.43
CA SER A 152 2.58 -4.39 -7.45
C SER A 152 2.53 -5.87 -7.81
N MET A 153 2.40 -6.76 -6.81
CA MET A 153 2.27 -8.19 -7.06
C MET A 153 0.93 -8.53 -7.72
N LEU A 154 -0.16 -7.86 -7.38
CA LEU A 154 -1.44 -8.04 -8.09
C LEU A 154 -1.33 -7.64 -9.57
N CYS A 155 -0.58 -6.56 -9.89
CA CYS A 155 -0.28 -6.19 -11.27
C CYS A 155 0.51 -7.29 -11.98
N VAL A 156 1.56 -7.82 -11.36
CA VAL A 156 2.35 -8.93 -11.92
C VAL A 156 1.47 -10.14 -12.21
N LEU A 157 0.66 -10.55 -11.24
CA LEU A 157 -0.26 -11.68 -11.40
C LEU A 157 -1.28 -11.46 -12.52
N ALA A 158 -1.79 -10.25 -12.68
CA ALA A 158 -2.73 -9.93 -13.76
C ALA A 158 -2.06 -9.95 -15.14
N LEU A 159 -0.82 -9.49 -15.24
CA LEU A 159 -0.05 -9.56 -16.47
C LEU A 159 0.29 -11.00 -16.83
N GLU A 160 0.63 -11.86 -15.86
CA GLU A 160 0.83 -13.30 -16.06
C GLU A 160 -0.47 -14.00 -16.52
N ASP A 161 -1.62 -13.66 -15.91
CA ASP A 161 -2.95 -14.17 -16.32
C ASP A 161 -3.30 -13.75 -17.77
N ALA A 162 -2.81 -12.57 -18.21
CA ALA A 162 -2.88 -12.12 -19.60
C ALA A 162 -1.78 -12.73 -20.49
N HIS A 163 -1.12 -13.80 -20.02
CA HIS A 163 -0.08 -14.54 -20.73
C HIS A 163 1.15 -13.71 -21.11
N LEU A 164 1.45 -12.64 -20.36
CA LEU A 164 2.68 -11.88 -20.56
C LEU A 164 3.89 -12.68 -20.06
N THR A 165 4.87 -12.87 -20.92
CA THR A 165 6.13 -13.58 -20.64
C THR A 165 7.34 -12.73 -21.03
N PRO A 166 8.55 -12.93 -20.44
CA PRO A 166 9.73 -12.09 -20.73
C PRO A 166 10.15 -12.02 -22.21
N ASP A 167 9.91 -13.07 -22.98
CA ASP A 167 10.24 -13.15 -24.41
C ASP A 167 9.37 -12.25 -25.31
N LYS A 168 8.20 -11.81 -24.82
CA LYS A 168 7.30 -10.91 -25.57
C LYS A 168 7.82 -9.48 -25.66
N GLY A 169 8.74 -9.11 -24.79
CA GLY A 169 9.39 -7.81 -24.81
C GLY A 169 9.39 -7.07 -23.48
N PRO A 170 9.85 -5.82 -23.46
CA PRO A 170 9.99 -5.06 -22.23
C PRO A 170 8.63 -4.72 -21.58
N VAL A 171 8.68 -4.51 -20.27
CA VAL A 171 7.54 -4.02 -19.46
C VAL A 171 7.85 -2.60 -18.99
N LEU A 172 6.91 -1.69 -19.23
CA LEU A 172 6.99 -0.32 -18.72
C LEU A 172 6.42 -0.27 -17.29
N VAL A 173 7.10 0.46 -16.40
CA VAL A 173 6.57 0.80 -15.07
C VAL A 173 6.51 2.32 -14.96
N THR A 174 5.32 2.89 -14.82
CA THR A 174 5.13 4.33 -14.57
C THR A 174 5.18 4.65 -13.09
N GLY A 175 5.55 5.89 -12.75
CA GLY A 175 5.74 6.26 -11.34
C GLY A 175 6.81 5.40 -10.65
N ALA A 176 7.82 4.97 -11.40
CA ALA A 176 8.78 3.92 -11.04
C ALA A 176 9.53 4.18 -9.72
N SER A 177 9.80 5.44 -9.36
CA SER A 177 10.47 5.79 -8.10
C SER A 177 9.53 5.88 -6.89
N GLY A 178 8.22 5.70 -7.08
CA GLY A 178 7.23 5.65 -5.99
C GLY A 178 7.09 4.26 -5.36
N GLY A 179 6.18 4.13 -4.39
CA GLY A 179 6.01 2.89 -3.63
C GLY A 179 5.62 1.68 -4.47
N VAL A 180 4.59 1.80 -5.32
CA VAL A 180 4.16 0.74 -6.24
C VAL A 180 5.25 0.49 -7.28
N GLY A 181 5.72 1.56 -7.95
CA GLY A 181 6.67 1.44 -9.05
C GLY A 181 7.99 0.78 -8.65
N SER A 182 8.57 1.16 -7.51
CA SER A 182 9.84 0.58 -7.04
C SER A 182 9.74 -0.93 -6.79
N VAL A 183 8.66 -1.37 -6.15
CA VAL A 183 8.43 -2.81 -5.91
C VAL A 183 8.13 -3.54 -7.23
N ALA A 184 7.34 -2.93 -8.13
CA ALA A 184 7.06 -3.53 -9.45
C ALA A 184 8.34 -3.71 -10.29
N VAL A 185 9.24 -2.71 -10.32
CA VAL A 185 10.56 -2.82 -10.99
C VAL A 185 11.36 -3.99 -10.41
N ALA A 186 11.47 -4.08 -9.07
CA ALA A 186 12.24 -5.13 -8.41
C ALA A 186 11.66 -6.53 -8.68
N LEU A 187 10.34 -6.69 -8.62
CA LEU A 187 9.64 -7.96 -8.89
C LEU A 187 9.80 -8.41 -10.33
N LEU A 188 9.46 -7.55 -11.28
CA LEU A 188 9.49 -7.88 -12.71
C LEU A 188 10.92 -8.18 -13.18
N ALA A 189 11.92 -7.43 -12.68
CA ALA A 189 13.34 -7.72 -12.98
C ALA A 189 13.76 -9.09 -12.43
N LYS A 190 13.33 -9.45 -11.20
CA LYS A 190 13.60 -10.78 -10.62
C LYS A 190 12.93 -11.91 -11.43
N LEU A 191 11.79 -11.64 -12.04
CA LEU A 191 11.06 -12.58 -12.90
C LEU A 191 11.61 -12.64 -14.34
N GLY A 192 12.71 -11.93 -14.63
CA GLY A 192 13.41 -12.00 -15.92
C GLY A 192 12.90 -11.04 -16.99
N PHE A 193 12.00 -10.12 -16.67
CA PHE A 193 11.54 -9.11 -17.61
C PHE A 193 12.60 -8.01 -17.80
N GLN A 194 12.71 -7.49 -19.02
CA GLN A 194 13.38 -6.23 -19.30
C GLN A 194 12.49 -5.06 -18.89
N ILE A 195 12.98 -4.15 -18.04
CA ILE A 195 12.16 -3.11 -17.43
C ILE A 195 12.53 -1.73 -17.98
N ILE A 196 11.52 -1.05 -18.52
CA ILE A 196 11.57 0.38 -18.81
C ILE A 196 10.91 1.12 -17.65
N ALA A 197 11.65 1.96 -16.93
CA ALA A 197 11.16 2.69 -15.78
C ALA A 197 10.86 4.16 -16.12
N SER A 198 9.60 4.59 -16.03
CA SER A 198 9.23 5.99 -16.24
C SER A 198 9.11 6.74 -14.92
N THR A 199 9.84 7.85 -14.81
CA THR A 199 9.86 8.69 -13.61
C THR A 199 9.86 10.18 -13.97
N GLY A 200 9.28 11.01 -13.08
CA GLY A 200 9.43 12.46 -13.12
C GLY A 200 10.71 12.98 -12.44
N ARG A 201 11.47 12.07 -11.81
CA ARG A 201 12.71 12.35 -11.09
C ARG A 201 13.85 11.59 -11.76
N VAL A 202 14.43 12.19 -12.81
CA VAL A 202 15.51 11.55 -13.60
C VAL A 202 16.78 11.36 -12.77
N GLU A 203 16.99 12.12 -11.72
CA GLU A 203 18.05 11.98 -10.74
C GLU A 203 18.01 10.63 -9.98
N GLU A 204 16.88 9.96 -9.99
CA GLU A 204 16.71 8.62 -9.39
C GLU A 204 17.13 7.47 -10.34
N GLU A 205 17.78 7.76 -11.46
CA GLU A 205 18.22 6.75 -12.43
C GLU A 205 19.06 5.64 -11.78
N SER A 206 20.08 6.01 -11.00
CA SER A 206 20.96 5.03 -10.33
C SER A 206 20.18 4.12 -9.40
N TYR A 207 19.21 4.65 -8.66
CA TYR A 207 18.33 3.89 -7.78
C TYR A 207 17.46 2.91 -8.57
N LEU A 208 16.83 3.35 -9.65
CA LEU A 208 15.97 2.50 -10.49
C LEU A 208 16.76 1.41 -11.20
N LYS A 209 17.99 1.70 -11.66
CA LYS A 209 18.90 0.69 -12.22
C LYS A 209 19.32 -0.34 -11.18
N ALA A 210 19.60 0.06 -9.93
CA ALA A 210 19.89 -0.85 -8.83
C ALA A 210 18.71 -1.78 -8.51
N LEU A 211 17.47 -1.33 -8.69
CA LEU A 211 16.27 -2.17 -8.58
C LEU A 211 16.13 -3.16 -9.74
N GLY A 212 16.73 -2.87 -10.90
CA GLY A 212 16.72 -3.75 -12.07
C GLY A 212 16.13 -3.13 -13.32
N ALA A 213 15.90 -1.80 -13.36
CA ALA A 213 15.52 -1.14 -14.61
C ALA A 213 16.68 -1.16 -15.61
N SER A 214 16.38 -1.51 -16.86
CA SER A 214 17.34 -1.50 -17.98
C SER A 214 17.34 -0.16 -18.73
N GLU A 215 16.22 0.54 -18.72
CA GLU A 215 16.02 1.83 -19.41
C GLU A 215 15.22 2.78 -18.52
N ILE A 216 15.58 4.06 -18.58
CA ILE A 216 14.85 5.13 -17.89
C ILE A 216 14.21 6.06 -18.92
N VAL A 217 12.91 6.32 -18.76
CA VAL A 217 12.14 7.22 -19.61
C VAL A 217 11.61 8.38 -18.77
N PRO A 218 11.93 9.64 -19.11
CA PRO A 218 11.33 10.79 -18.45
C PRO A 218 9.81 10.78 -18.55
N ARG A 219 9.10 11.04 -17.46
CA ARG A 219 7.62 11.12 -17.45
C ARG A 219 7.08 12.07 -18.51
N ALA A 220 7.81 13.15 -18.82
CA ALA A 220 7.41 14.15 -19.82
C ALA A 220 7.13 13.53 -21.19
N GLU A 221 7.83 12.43 -21.57
CA GLU A 221 7.59 11.74 -22.84
C GLU A 221 6.20 11.08 -22.92
N LEU A 222 5.61 10.75 -21.77
CA LEU A 222 4.33 10.04 -21.68
C LEU A 222 3.15 10.92 -21.25
N SER A 223 3.40 12.17 -20.82
CA SER A 223 2.36 13.04 -20.27
C SER A 223 1.80 14.07 -21.27
N GLY A 224 2.28 14.05 -22.52
CA GLY A 224 1.75 14.90 -23.61
C GLY A 224 0.36 14.47 -24.10
N GLU A 225 -0.18 15.18 -25.11
CA GLU A 225 -1.47 14.84 -25.70
C GLU A 225 -1.48 13.40 -26.24
N PRO A 226 -2.47 12.58 -25.85
CA PRO A 226 -2.52 11.17 -26.24
C PRO A 226 -2.75 11.01 -27.74
N ARG A 227 -2.02 10.05 -28.31
CA ARG A 227 -2.19 9.63 -29.71
C ARG A 227 -3.18 8.47 -29.77
N MET A 228 -3.95 8.38 -30.84
CA MET A 228 -4.84 7.25 -31.11
C MET A 228 -4.05 5.93 -31.12
N LEU A 229 -2.89 5.88 -31.83
CA LEU A 229 -1.91 4.81 -31.85
C LEU A 229 -0.51 5.42 -31.92
N GLY A 230 0.40 4.93 -31.04
CA GLY A 230 1.81 5.25 -31.06
C GLY A 230 2.66 4.14 -31.69
N LYS A 231 3.97 4.36 -31.77
CA LYS A 231 4.94 3.28 -32.07
C LYS A 231 4.86 2.24 -30.95
N GLU A 232 4.87 0.98 -31.32
CA GLU A 232 4.93 -0.14 -30.35
C GLU A 232 6.29 -0.14 -29.63
N ARG A 233 6.25 -0.14 -28.27
CA ARG A 233 7.46 -0.06 -27.45
C ARG A 233 7.55 -1.20 -26.43
N TRP A 234 6.50 -1.49 -25.69
CA TRP A 234 6.49 -2.46 -24.59
C TRP A 234 5.38 -3.50 -24.76
N ALA A 235 5.65 -4.73 -24.32
CA ALA A 235 4.67 -5.82 -24.36
C ALA A 235 3.67 -5.74 -23.20
N GLY A 236 4.03 -5.08 -22.09
CA GLY A 236 3.15 -4.86 -20.96
C GLY A 236 3.52 -3.61 -20.19
N ALA A 237 2.63 -3.21 -19.27
CA ALA A 237 2.91 -2.10 -18.37
C ALA A 237 2.25 -2.27 -16.99
N VAL A 238 2.88 -1.67 -15.97
CA VAL A 238 2.27 -1.38 -14.67
C VAL A 238 2.13 0.13 -14.55
N ASP A 239 0.89 0.61 -14.49
CA ASP A 239 0.60 2.04 -14.40
C ASP A 239 0.02 2.43 -13.04
N SER A 240 0.69 3.37 -12.37
CA SER A 240 0.26 3.99 -11.12
C SER A 240 -0.07 5.47 -11.26
N VAL A 241 -0.07 6.01 -12.49
CA VAL A 241 -0.15 7.43 -12.78
C VAL A 241 -1.51 7.84 -13.32
N GLY A 242 -2.09 7.07 -14.24
CA GLY A 242 -3.40 7.38 -14.81
C GLY A 242 -3.38 8.49 -15.87
N SER A 243 -4.55 9.01 -16.22
CA SER A 243 -4.80 10.14 -17.13
C SER A 243 -4.06 10.02 -18.48
N LYS A 244 -3.49 11.11 -19.00
CA LYS A 244 -2.75 11.16 -20.26
C LYS A 244 -1.57 10.19 -20.31
N THR A 245 -0.90 9.95 -19.19
CA THR A 245 0.19 8.98 -19.11
C THR A 245 -0.32 7.58 -19.44
N LEU A 246 -1.39 7.12 -18.78
CA LEU A 246 -1.99 5.82 -19.06
C LEU A 246 -2.47 5.70 -20.52
N ALA A 247 -3.09 6.75 -21.06
CA ALA A 247 -3.53 6.77 -22.46
C ALA A 247 -2.36 6.58 -23.44
N ASN A 248 -1.23 7.27 -23.23
CA ASN A 248 -0.02 7.12 -24.05
C ASN A 248 0.66 5.74 -23.86
N VAL A 249 0.59 5.19 -22.63
CA VAL A 249 1.05 3.82 -22.35
C VAL A 249 0.26 2.81 -23.18
N ILE A 250 -1.07 2.89 -23.16
CA ILE A 250 -1.96 2.01 -23.94
C ILE A 250 -1.68 2.17 -25.44
N ALA A 251 -1.59 3.41 -25.94
CA ALA A 251 -1.35 3.70 -27.35
C ALA A 251 0.00 3.15 -27.89
N SER A 252 0.99 2.94 -27.00
CA SER A 252 2.33 2.44 -27.36
C SER A 252 2.57 0.98 -26.96
N THR A 253 1.53 0.30 -26.44
CA THR A 253 1.59 -1.13 -26.13
C THR A 253 1.59 -1.95 -27.43
N LYS A 254 2.43 -2.99 -27.48
CA LYS A 254 2.54 -3.92 -28.60
C LYS A 254 1.26 -4.72 -28.82
N TYR A 255 1.14 -5.29 -30.00
CA TYR A 255 0.07 -6.22 -30.36
C TYR A 255 -0.07 -7.34 -29.31
N GLY A 256 -1.31 -7.56 -28.82
CA GLY A 256 -1.62 -8.57 -27.81
C GLY A 256 -1.05 -8.26 -26.40
N GLY A 257 -0.55 -7.06 -26.17
CA GLY A 257 0.01 -6.66 -24.88
C GLY A 257 -1.04 -6.31 -23.84
N ALA A 258 -0.60 -6.12 -22.59
CA ALA A 258 -1.49 -5.84 -21.46
C ALA A 258 -0.97 -4.73 -20.56
N VAL A 259 -1.88 -3.90 -20.04
CA VAL A 259 -1.58 -2.78 -19.13
C VAL A 259 -2.35 -2.98 -17.83
N ALA A 260 -1.63 -3.18 -16.73
CA ALA A 260 -2.20 -3.24 -15.37
C ALA A 260 -2.24 -1.83 -14.77
N ALA A 261 -3.45 -1.27 -14.64
CA ALA A 261 -3.68 0.07 -14.11
C ALA A 261 -4.12 0.00 -12.64
N CYS A 262 -3.37 0.63 -11.73
CA CYS A 262 -3.60 0.57 -10.29
C CYS A 262 -3.56 1.92 -9.57
N GLY A 263 -3.35 3.02 -10.29
CA GLY A 263 -3.23 4.33 -9.67
C GLY A 263 -3.73 5.48 -10.55
N LEU A 264 -3.83 6.66 -9.93
CA LEU A 264 -4.43 7.86 -10.52
C LEU A 264 -3.69 9.15 -10.09
N ALA A 265 -2.37 9.06 -9.89
CA ALA A 265 -1.58 10.17 -9.35
C ALA A 265 -1.62 11.44 -10.25
N GLN A 266 -1.83 11.30 -11.56
CA GLN A 266 -2.00 12.42 -12.49
C GLN A 266 -3.47 12.83 -12.67
N GLY A 267 -4.42 11.89 -12.53
CA GLY A 267 -5.84 12.16 -12.70
C GLY A 267 -6.69 10.90 -12.84
N LEU A 268 -8.01 11.08 -12.78
CA LEU A 268 -9.02 10.02 -12.87
C LEU A 268 -9.50 9.76 -14.31
N ASP A 269 -9.27 10.73 -15.19
CA ASP A 269 -9.64 10.67 -16.59
C ASP A 269 -8.79 9.67 -17.38
N LEU A 270 -9.31 9.18 -18.47
CA LEU A 270 -8.60 8.32 -19.43
C LEU A 270 -8.90 8.77 -20.86
N PRO A 271 -8.18 9.77 -21.38
CA PRO A 271 -8.40 10.30 -22.72
C PRO A 271 -7.77 9.41 -23.79
N THR A 272 -8.42 8.28 -24.09
CA THR A 272 -7.98 7.30 -25.11
C THR A 272 -9.08 7.02 -26.12
N THR A 273 -8.77 6.23 -27.16
CA THR A 273 -9.73 5.74 -28.15
C THR A 273 -9.82 4.22 -28.07
N VAL A 274 -10.76 3.61 -28.80
CA VAL A 274 -10.85 2.15 -28.89
C VAL A 274 -9.78 1.51 -29.76
N ALA A 275 -9.01 2.32 -30.52
CA ALA A 275 -8.06 1.82 -31.51
C ALA A 275 -7.01 0.84 -30.97
N PRO A 276 -6.33 1.09 -29.82
CA PRO A 276 -5.39 0.12 -29.26
C PRO A 276 -6.04 -1.24 -28.95
N PHE A 277 -7.29 -1.24 -28.52
CA PHE A 277 -8.02 -2.44 -28.14
C PHE A 277 -8.42 -3.27 -29.37
N ILE A 278 -9.04 -2.64 -30.37
CA ILE A 278 -9.58 -3.36 -31.54
C ILE A 278 -8.54 -3.62 -32.64
N LEU A 279 -7.50 -2.78 -32.76
CA LEU A 279 -6.48 -2.92 -33.82
C LEU A 279 -5.23 -3.67 -33.36
N ARG A 280 -4.93 -3.68 -32.05
CA ARG A 280 -3.76 -4.36 -31.47
C ARG A 280 -4.12 -5.39 -30.40
N GLY A 281 -5.41 -5.56 -30.06
CA GLY A 281 -5.80 -6.50 -29.01
C GLY A 281 -5.22 -6.17 -27.63
N VAL A 282 -4.90 -4.90 -27.36
CA VAL A 282 -4.37 -4.49 -26.06
C VAL A 282 -5.42 -4.71 -24.97
N SER A 283 -5.00 -5.26 -23.84
CA SER A 283 -5.85 -5.43 -22.67
C SER A 283 -5.55 -4.37 -21.61
N LEU A 284 -6.58 -3.68 -21.11
CA LEU A 284 -6.49 -2.81 -19.94
C LEU A 284 -7.06 -3.56 -18.74
N LEU A 285 -6.20 -3.81 -17.73
CA LEU A 285 -6.50 -4.61 -16.56
C LEU A 285 -6.60 -3.70 -15.34
N GLY A 286 -7.80 -3.54 -14.77
CA GLY A 286 -8.01 -2.79 -13.53
C GLY A 286 -7.53 -3.58 -12.31
N ILE A 287 -6.67 -2.98 -11.49
CA ILE A 287 -6.12 -3.63 -10.31
C ILE A 287 -6.68 -2.98 -9.04
N GLU A 288 -7.62 -3.66 -8.42
CA GLU A 288 -8.22 -3.28 -7.15
C GLU A 288 -7.56 -4.06 -6.01
N SER A 289 -7.10 -3.38 -4.95
CA SER A 289 -6.37 -3.98 -3.83
C SER A 289 -7.12 -3.90 -2.50
N VAL A 290 -8.23 -3.13 -2.41
CA VAL A 290 -8.94 -2.88 -1.14
C VAL A 290 -9.80 -4.09 -0.76
N TYR A 291 -10.63 -4.58 -1.68
CA TYR A 291 -11.57 -5.69 -1.46
C TYR A 291 -11.21 -6.96 -2.26
N MET A 292 -9.98 -7.04 -2.77
CA MET A 292 -9.49 -8.22 -3.48
C MET A 292 -9.81 -9.50 -2.69
N PRO A 293 -10.43 -10.52 -3.32
CA PRO A 293 -10.78 -11.77 -2.66
C PRO A 293 -9.60 -12.43 -1.94
N MET A 294 -9.85 -13.01 -0.78
CA MET A 294 -8.82 -13.57 0.11
C MET A 294 -7.93 -14.62 -0.59
N LYS A 295 -8.48 -15.43 -1.51
CA LYS A 295 -7.70 -16.39 -2.29
C LYS A 295 -6.60 -15.71 -3.10
N ARG A 296 -6.93 -14.63 -3.84
CA ARG A 296 -5.96 -13.89 -4.65
C ARG A 296 -4.99 -13.09 -3.78
N ARG A 297 -5.48 -12.56 -2.67
CA ARG A 297 -4.66 -11.85 -1.66
C ARG A 297 -3.58 -12.77 -1.08
N LYS A 298 -3.94 -13.98 -0.64
CA LYS A 298 -2.99 -14.97 -0.13
C LYS A 298 -1.97 -15.36 -1.20
N GLN A 299 -2.42 -15.63 -2.43
CA GLN A 299 -1.54 -15.91 -3.57
C GLN A 299 -0.52 -14.78 -3.78
N ALA A 300 -0.95 -13.51 -3.72
CA ALA A 300 -0.05 -12.38 -3.88
C ALA A 300 1.01 -12.32 -2.75
N TRP A 301 0.62 -12.55 -1.49
CA TRP A 301 1.56 -12.57 -0.37
C TRP A 301 2.53 -13.75 -0.41
N GLU A 302 2.08 -14.93 -0.85
CA GLU A 302 2.93 -16.11 -1.09
C GLU A 302 3.94 -15.84 -2.22
N ARG A 303 3.50 -15.18 -3.30
CA ARG A 303 4.36 -14.78 -4.41
C ARG A 303 5.38 -13.72 -3.98
N LEU A 304 4.98 -12.73 -3.18
CA LEU A 304 5.91 -11.74 -2.60
C LEU A 304 6.99 -12.43 -1.76
N ALA A 305 6.61 -13.39 -0.92
CA ALA A 305 7.55 -14.13 -0.08
C ALA A 305 8.58 -14.94 -0.89
N ARG A 306 8.23 -15.40 -2.08
CA ARG A 306 9.11 -16.14 -2.99
C ARG A 306 9.94 -15.26 -3.91
N ASP A 307 9.32 -14.22 -4.46
CA ASP A 307 9.83 -13.50 -5.63
C ASP A 307 10.45 -12.12 -5.29
N LEU A 308 10.14 -11.52 -4.12
CA LEU A 308 10.69 -10.22 -3.75
C LEU A 308 12.05 -10.35 -3.05
N ASP A 309 13.06 -9.65 -3.55
CA ASP A 309 14.36 -9.56 -2.90
C ASP A 309 14.29 -8.60 -1.70
N VAL A 310 14.42 -9.15 -0.48
CA VAL A 310 14.38 -8.38 0.78
C VAL A 310 15.53 -7.37 0.90
N LYS A 311 16.67 -7.56 0.24
CA LYS A 311 17.76 -6.58 0.22
C LYS A 311 17.36 -5.34 -0.59
N LYS A 312 16.70 -5.54 -1.74
CA LYS A 312 16.14 -4.44 -2.52
C LYS A 312 15.01 -3.75 -1.77
N LEU A 313 14.15 -4.51 -1.06
CA LEU A 313 13.10 -3.95 -0.23
C LEU A 313 13.69 -3.06 0.89
N ALA A 314 14.73 -3.52 1.57
CA ALA A 314 15.42 -2.74 2.60
C ALA A 314 16.04 -1.45 2.03
N ALA A 315 16.67 -1.51 0.85
CA ALA A 315 17.31 -0.36 0.19
C ALA A 315 16.30 0.74 -0.22
N MET A 316 15.02 0.37 -0.44
CA MET A 316 13.98 1.33 -0.80
C MET A 316 13.15 1.83 0.40
N THR A 317 13.45 1.39 1.63
CA THR A 317 12.59 1.60 2.81
C THR A 317 13.25 2.53 3.82
N ARG A 318 12.46 3.45 4.39
CA ARG A 318 12.81 4.27 5.56
C ARG A 318 11.74 4.11 6.64
N ALA A 319 12.15 4.16 7.92
CA ALA A 319 11.23 4.11 9.05
C ALA A 319 10.96 5.52 9.62
N VAL A 320 9.71 5.76 10.01
CA VAL A 320 9.19 6.97 10.67
C VAL A 320 8.38 6.59 11.90
N GLY A 321 8.16 7.52 12.83
CA GLY A 321 7.26 7.34 13.96
C GLY A 321 5.88 7.99 13.72
N LEU A 322 4.93 7.82 14.68
CA LEU A 322 3.60 8.44 14.60
C LEU A 322 3.68 9.97 14.50
N LYS A 323 4.60 10.60 15.21
CA LYS A 323 4.82 12.07 15.21
C LYS A 323 5.25 12.62 13.84
N ASP A 324 5.83 11.78 12.98
CA ASP A 324 6.37 12.19 11.68
C ASP A 324 5.29 12.13 10.57
N LEU A 325 4.12 11.53 10.85
CA LEU A 325 3.09 11.23 9.84
C LEU A 325 2.56 12.46 9.12
N ARG A 326 2.44 13.60 9.79
CA ARG A 326 1.97 14.84 9.15
C ARG A 326 2.93 15.32 8.06
N GLY A 327 4.23 15.34 8.36
CA GLY A 327 5.26 15.69 7.38
C GLY A 327 5.35 14.66 6.25
N ALA A 328 5.29 13.36 6.58
CA ALA A 328 5.28 12.30 5.60
C ALA A 328 4.07 12.36 4.65
N ALA A 329 2.89 12.77 5.16
CA ALA A 329 1.68 12.97 4.36
C ALA A 329 1.85 14.10 3.32
N GLU A 330 2.42 15.24 3.73
CA GLU A 330 2.70 16.34 2.80
C GLU A 330 3.73 15.94 1.74
N ASP A 331 4.81 15.27 2.16
CA ASP A 331 5.89 14.86 1.27
C ASP A 331 5.43 13.80 0.24
N ILE A 332 4.59 12.84 0.63
CA ILE A 332 4.09 11.83 -0.32
C ILE A 332 3.16 12.44 -1.35
N LEU A 333 2.28 13.36 -0.95
CA LEU A 333 1.38 14.09 -1.86
C LEU A 333 2.14 15.05 -2.79
N ALA A 334 3.26 15.59 -2.32
CA ALA A 334 4.16 16.41 -3.13
C ALA A 334 5.08 15.59 -4.07
N GLY A 335 4.98 14.24 -4.04
CA GLY A 335 5.81 13.35 -4.86
C GLY A 335 7.29 13.29 -4.45
N LYS A 336 7.63 13.73 -3.23
CA LYS A 336 9.02 13.77 -2.73
C LYS A 336 9.50 12.43 -2.16
N ILE A 337 8.59 11.50 -1.87
CA ILE A 337 8.96 10.21 -1.28
C ILE A 337 9.47 9.26 -2.36
N ARG A 338 10.69 8.73 -2.15
CA ARG A 338 11.25 7.62 -2.91
C ARG A 338 10.96 6.32 -2.17
N GLY A 339 10.52 5.29 -2.88
CA GLY A 339 10.30 3.96 -2.31
C GLY A 339 9.23 3.93 -1.24
N ARG A 340 9.57 3.43 -0.04
CA ARG A 340 8.60 3.11 1.02
C ARG A 340 8.91 3.81 2.34
N LEU A 341 7.84 4.17 3.05
CA LEU A 341 7.90 4.61 4.45
C LEU A 341 7.17 3.58 5.32
N VAL A 342 7.87 3.05 6.32
CA VAL A 342 7.30 2.18 7.37
C VAL A 342 7.08 3.02 8.61
N VAL A 343 5.90 2.88 9.21
CA VAL A 343 5.57 3.50 10.49
C VAL A 343 5.86 2.50 11.60
N ASP A 344 6.85 2.80 12.42
CA ASP A 344 7.17 2.04 13.63
C ASP A 344 6.41 2.66 14.81
N LEU A 345 5.47 1.91 15.38
CA LEU A 345 4.58 2.37 16.44
C LEU A 345 5.25 2.40 17.84
N ALA A 346 6.49 1.94 17.93
CA ALA A 346 7.30 2.03 19.15
C ALA A 346 8.16 3.30 19.23
N ARG A 347 8.26 4.08 18.14
CA ARG A 347 9.05 5.32 18.05
C ARG A 347 8.33 6.54 18.56
#